data_226e4bc43c90149c6079f154f18a26c6
#
_entry.id   226e4bc43c90149c6079f154f18a26c6
#
_cell.length_a   1.000
_cell.length_b   1.000
_cell.length_c   1.000
_cell.angle_alpha   90.00
_cell.angle_beta   90.00
_cell.angle_gamma   90.00
#
_symmetry.space_group_name_H-M   'P 1'
#
loop_
_entity.id
_entity.type
_entity.pdbx_description
1 polymer ?
#
loop_
_entity_poly.entity_id
_entity_poly.type
_entity_poly.pdbx_seq_one_letter_code
_entity_poly.pdbx_strand_id
1 'polypeptide(L)'
;MYKVYLKPGKEESLKRFHPWIFSGAIARFDGEPEEGEVVEVYTSKKEFIAEGHFQIGSIAVRVLSFKQEPIDSDFWKRKLAIAYDMRKSIGIATNPTNDTYRLVHGEGDNLPGLVIDIYAKTAVMQAHSAGMHVDRMAIAEALSEVMGDKIENIYYKSETTLPFKADLFPENGFLKGGSTDNIAREYGLQFHVDWLKGQKTGFFVDQRENRALLERYAKDRSVLNMFCYTGGFSFYAMRGGAKLVHSVDSSSKAIDLTNKNVELNFPGDPRHEAYAEDAFKYLDRMGD
;
A
#
# COMPACT_ATOMS: atom_id res chain seq x y z
N MET A 1 9.03 -29.17 -6.35
CA MET A 1 8.50 -28.22 -5.35
C MET A 1 8.84 -28.77 -3.97
N TYR A 2 9.35 -27.94 -3.08
CA TYR A 2 9.74 -28.32 -1.72
C TYR A 2 8.52 -28.51 -0.84
N LYS A 3 8.63 -29.39 0.16
CA LYS A 3 7.52 -29.69 1.08
C LYS A 3 7.87 -29.31 2.50
N VAL A 4 6.90 -28.74 3.18
CA VAL A 4 6.97 -28.35 4.59
C VAL A 4 5.97 -29.18 5.37
N TYR A 5 6.40 -29.81 6.45
CA TYR A 5 5.52 -30.62 7.30
C TYR A 5 5.33 -29.93 8.66
N LEU A 6 4.08 -29.78 9.04
CA LEU A 6 3.73 -29.18 10.32
C LEU A 6 3.84 -30.16 11.49
N LYS A 7 4.10 -29.62 12.66
CA LYS A 7 3.96 -30.38 13.92
C LYS A 7 2.50 -30.74 14.17
N PRO A 8 2.20 -31.84 14.87
CA PRO A 8 0.81 -32.21 15.21
C PRO A 8 0.04 -31.05 15.86
N GLY A 9 -1.18 -30.79 15.40
CA GLY A 9 -2.09 -29.76 15.92
C GLY A 9 -1.76 -28.33 15.50
N LYS A 10 -0.70 -28.10 14.70
CA LYS A 10 -0.34 -26.75 14.21
C LYS A 10 -1.08 -26.35 12.92
N GLU A 11 -1.84 -27.28 12.34
CA GLU A 11 -2.71 -27.02 11.20
C GLU A 11 -4.02 -26.29 11.54
N GLU A 12 -4.37 -26.15 12.82
CA GLU A 12 -5.66 -25.59 13.23
C GLU A 12 -5.88 -24.12 12.82
N SER A 13 -4.82 -23.32 12.79
CA SER A 13 -4.88 -21.93 12.29
C SER A 13 -5.13 -21.89 10.78
N LEU A 14 -4.50 -22.80 10.04
CA LEU A 14 -4.65 -22.89 8.57
C LEU A 14 -6.04 -23.37 8.16
N LYS A 15 -6.65 -24.28 8.92
CA LYS A 15 -8.05 -24.69 8.73
C LYS A 15 -9.04 -23.52 8.88
N ARG A 16 -8.62 -22.47 9.57
CA ARG A 16 -9.37 -21.20 9.70
C ARG A 16 -8.87 -20.13 8.74
N PHE A 17 -8.14 -20.51 7.70
CA PHE A 17 -7.60 -19.66 6.65
C PHE A 17 -6.63 -18.57 7.14
N HIS A 18 -5.89 -18.83 8.23
CA HIS A 18 -4.83 -17.93 8.66
C HIS A 18 -3.67 -17.95 7.65
N PRO A 19 -3.23 -16.79 7.11
CA PRO A 19 -2.30 -16.76 5.98
C PRO A 19 -0.82 -16.93 6.38
N TRP A 20 -0.49 -17.07 7.65
CA TRP A 20 0.89 -17.19 8.13
C TRP A 20 1.16 -18.52 8.82
N ILE A 21 2.31 -19.11 8.48
CA ILE A 21 2.86 -20.28 9.16
C ILE A 21 4.13 -19.83 9.86
N PHE A 22 4.11 -19.89 11.18
CA PHE A 22 5.26 -19.52 11.99
C PHE A 22 6.29 -20.64 11.99
N SER A 23 7.59 -20.30 12.05
CA SER A 23 8.70 -21.26 12.07
C SER A 23 8.58 -22.32 13.18
N GLY A 24 8.05 -21.90 14.34
CA GLY A 24 7.79 -22.82 15.46
C GLY A 24 6.73 -23.90 15.19
N ALA A 25 5.89 -23.74 14.16
CA ALA A 25 4.87 -24.70 13.75
C ALA A 25 5.43 -25.81 12.84
N ILE A 26 6.62 -25.60 12.25
CA ILE A 26 7.23 -26.51 11.27
C ILE A 26 8.01 -27.61 12.00
N ALA A 27 7.75 -28.85 11.61
CA ALA A 27 8.47 -30.03 12.10
C ALA A 27 9.72 -30.29 11.27
N ARG A 28 9.60 -30.23 9.93
CA ARG A 28 10.71 -30.47 9.01
C ARG A 28 10.42 -29.92 7.62
N PHE A 29 11.46 -29.71 6.87
CA PHE A 29 11.44 -29.47 5.42
C PHE A 29 11.86 -30.75 4.68
N ASP A 30 11.34 -30.91 3.48
CA ASP A 30 11.77 -31.91 2.52
C ASP A 30 12.53 -31.18 1.41
N GLY A 31 13.84 -31.07 1.56
CA GLY A 31 14.75 -30.22 0.81
C GLY A 31 15.08 -28.89 1.51
N GLU A 32 15.78 -28.02 0.82
CA GLU A 32 16.24 -26.70 1.29
C GLU A 32 15.72 -25.62 0.35
N PRO A 33 14.51 -25.07 0.61
CA PRO A 33 13.97 -24.00 -0.24
C PRO A 33 14.77 -22.72 -0.07
N GLU A 34 14.94 -22.00 -1.16
CA GLU A 34 15.48 -20.66 -1.14
C GLU A 34 14.42 -19.62 -0.73
N GLU A 35 14.87 -18.46 -0.27
CA GLU A 35 13.98 -17.34 0.08
C GLU A 35 13.14 -16.91 -1.11
N GLY A 36 11.81 -16.87 -0.91
CA GLY A 36 10.86 -16.49 -1.93
C GLY A 36 10.31 -17.64 -2.76
N GLU A 37 10.86 -18.85 -2.65
CA GLU A 37 10.33 -20.00 -3.37
C GLU A 37 8.96 -20.44 -2.85
N VAL A 38 8.13 -20.96 -3.74
CA VAL A 38 6.85 -21.56 -3.39
C VAL A 38 7.07 -22.95 -2.82
N VAL A 39 6.50 -23.21 -1.66
CA VAL A 39 6.53 -24.50 -0.96
C VAL A 39 5.11 -25.02 -0.74
N GLU A 40 4.95 -26.34 -0.80
CA GLU A 40 3.74 -27.02 -0.39
C GLU A 40 3.77 -27.33 1.10
N VAL A 41 2.67 -27.13 1.80
CA VAL A 41 2.55 -27.37 3.24
C VAL A 41 1.61 -28.53 3.51
N TYR A 42 2.09 -29.43 4.34
CA TYR A 42 1.41 -30.67 4.71
C TYR A 42 1.24 -30.77 6.23
N THR A 43 0.14 -31.37 6.65
CA THR A 43 -0.08 -31.74 8.06
C THR A 43 0.92 -32.80 8.52
N SER A 44 0.96 -33.09 9.82
CA SER A 44 1.75 -34.20 10.37
C SER A 44 1.33 -35.57 9.81
N LYS A 45 0.12 -35.68 9.28
CA LYS A 45 -0.42 -36.88 8.61
C LYS A 45 -0.12 -36.93 7.12
N LYS A 46 0.67 -35.99 6.59
CA LYS A 46 1.02 -35.86 5.17
C LYS A 46 -0.17 -35.53 4.27
N GLU A 47 -1.18 -34.85 4.80
CA GLU A 47 -2.29 -34.28 4.03
C GLU A 47 -1.92 -32.87 3.59
N PHE A 48 -2.10 -32.53 2.30
CA PHE A 48 -1.90 -31.17 1.81
C PHE A 48 -2.87 -30.20 2.51
N ILE A 49 -2.36 -29.01 2.88
CA ILE A 49 -3.20 -28.01 3.54
C ILE A 49 -3.07 -26.60 2.95
N ALA A 50 -1.91 -26.23 2.43
CA ALA A 50 -1.66 -24.91 1.83
C ALA A 50 -0.41 -24.93 0.97
N GLU A 51 -0.22 -23.87 0.20
CA GLU A 51 1.04 -23.54 -0.46
C GLU A 51 1.30 -22.05 -0.38
N GLY A 52 2.56 -21.64 -0.43
CA GLY A 52 2.92 -20.24 -0.28
C GLY A 52 4.42 -19.99 -0.33
N HIS A 53 4.81 -18.77 -0.18
CA HIS A 53 6.19 -18.32 -0.23
C HIS A 53 6.93 -18.65 1.08
N PHE A 54 8.07 -19.33 0.95
CA PHE A 54 9.02 -19.55 2.05
C PHE A 54 9.85 -18.28 2.33
N GLN A 55 10.13 -18.05 3.59
CA GLN A 55 11.01 -16.97 4.04
C GLN A 55 11.69 -17.33 5.37
N ILE A 56 12.96 -17.01 5.50
CA ILE A 56 13.71 -17.14 6.76
C ILE A 56 13.19 -16.09 7.75
N GLY A 57 12.75 -16.54 8.92
CA GLY A 57 12.23 -15.66 9.97
C GLY A 57 11.12 -16.27 10.80
N SER A 58 10.43 -15.46 11.59
CA SER A 58 9.34 -15.92 12.44
C SER A 58 8.13 -16.39 11.64
N ILE A 59 7.78 -15.70 10.55
CA ILE A 59 6.76 -16.13 9.58
C ILE A 59 7.50 -16.86 8.47
N ALA A 60 7.53 -18.19 8.56
CA ALA A 60 8.32 -19.02 7.65
C ALA A 60 7.61 -19.31 6.32
N VAL A 61 6.27 -19.30 6.29
CA VAL A 61 5.52 -19.41 5.04
C VAL A 61 4.35 -18.41 5.06
N ARG A 62 4.24 -17.67 3.98
CA ARG A 62 3.07 -16.83 3.68
C ARG A 62 2.20 -17.53 2.66
N VAL A 63 1.01 -17.93 3.09
CA VAL A 63 0.09 -18.75 2.29
C VAL A 63 -0.49 -17.93 1.13
N LEU A 64 -0.36 -18.45 -0.08
CA LEU A 64 -0.95 -17.90 -1.31
C LEU A 64 -2.26 -18.61 -1.66
N SER A 65 -2.29 -19.94 -1.44
CA SER A 65 -3.47 -20.77 -1.71
C SER A 65 -3.65 -21.86 -0.66
N PHE A 66 -4.91 -22.15 -0.34
CA PHE A 66 -5.33 -23.31 0.45
C PHE A 66 -5.78 -24.48 -0.45
N LYS A 67 -5.55 -24.35 -1.75
CA LYS A 67 -5.76 -25.40 -2.76
C LYS A 67 -4.43 -25.70 -3.41
N GLN A 68 -4.22 -26.92 -3.84
CA GLN A 68 -3.06 -27.29 -4.63
C GLN A 68 -3.28 -26.86 -6.07
N GLU A 69 -2.60 -25.82 -6.49
CA GLU A 69 -2.73 -25.19 -7.81
C GLU A 69 -1.41 -24.55 -8.25
N PRO A 70 -1.15 -24.39 -9.55
CA PRO A 70 0.04 -23.67 -10.01
C PRO A 70 0.00 -22.20 -9.57
N ILE A 71 1.11 -21.71 -9.01
CA ILE A 71 1.32 -20.27 -8.76
C ILE A 71 2.00 -19.67 -9.99
N ASP A 72 1.19 -19.45 -11.01
CA ASP A 72 1.61 -18.99 -12.34
C ASP A 72 0.95 -17.64 -12.71
N SER A 73 1.09 -17.25 -13.98
CA SER A 73 0.50 -16.00 -14.49
C SER A 73 -1.02 -15.95 -14.30
N ASP A 74 -1.74 -17.05 -14.48
CA ASP A 74 -3.20 -17.09 -14.35
C ASP A 74 -3.62 -17.00 -12.88
N PHE A 75 -2.80 -17.55 -11.96
CA PHE A 75 -2.99 -17.36 -10.53
C PHE A 75 -2.92 -15.87 -10.15
N TRP A 76 -1.86 -15.17 -10.58
CA TRP A 76 -1.69 -13.75 -10.27
C TRP A 76 -2.81 -12.89 -10.87
N LYS A 77 -3.18 -13.15 -12.13
CA LYS A 77 -4.30 -12.45 -12.80
C LYS A 77 -5.61 -12.62 -12.01
N ARG A 78 -5.94 -13.85 -11.64
CA ARG A 78 -7.16 -14.15 -10.88
C ARG A 78 -7.17 -13.43 -9.53
N LYS A 79 -6.08 -13.47 -8.78
CA LYS A 79 -5.97 -12.81 -7.47
C LYS A 79 -6.10 -11.28 -7.58
N LEU A 80 -5.44 -10.68 -8.54
CA LEU A 80 -5.51 -9.24 -8.78
C LEU A 80 -6.89 -8.82 -9.31
N ALA A 81 -7.52 -9.63 -10.15
CA ALA A 81 -8.88 -9.38 -10.61
C ALA A 81 -9.89 -9.39 -9.45
N ILE A 82 -9.80 -10.34 -8.53
CA ILE A 82 -10.64 -10.40 -7.32
C ILE A 82 -10.45 -9.14 -6.48
N ALA A 83 -9.21 -8.71 -6.25
CA ALA A 83 -8.93 -7.47 -5.50
C ALA A 83 -9.52 -6.24 -6.20
N TYR A 84 -9.39 -6.15 -7.53
CA TYR A 84 -9.95 -5.06 -8.31
C TYR A 84 -11.49 -5.08 -8.31
N ASP A 85 -12.11 -6.24 -8.48
CA ASP A 85 -13.57 -6.40 -8.43
C ASP A 85 -14.13 -5.97 -7.07
N MET A 86 -13.44 -6.26 -5.98
CA MET A 86 -13.79 -5.76 -4.65
C MET A 86 -13.82 -4.22 -4.65
N ARG A 87 -12.79 -3.54 -5.19
CA ARG A 87 -12.72 -2.07 -5.25
C ARG A 87 -13.80 -1.47 -6.16
N LYS A 88 -14.18 -2.17 -7.20
CA LYS A 88 -15.32 -1.79 -8.05
C LYS A 88 -16.65 -1.94 -7.31
N SER A 89 -16.85 -3.06 -6.60
CA SER A 89 -18.11 -3.36 -5.89
C SER A 89 -18.43 -2.35 -4.79
N ILE A 90 -17.41 -1.81 -4.11
CA ILE A 90 -17.56 -0.74 -3.10
C ILE A 90 -17.53 0.67 -3.71
N GLY A 91 -17.48 0.78 -5.04
CA GLY A 91 -17.56 2.04 -5.76
C GLY A 91 -16.28 2.89 -5.78
N ILE A 92 -15.19 2.42 -5.14
CA ILE A 92 -13.98 3.25 -5.00
C ILE A 92 -13.17 3.34 -6.32
N ALA A 93 -13.14 2.25 -7.07
CA ALA A 93 -12.44 2.19 -8.36
C ALA A 93 -13.31 2.62 -9.56
N THR A 94 -14.59 2.88 -9.33
CA THR A 94 -15.56 3.30 -10.36
C THR A 94 -16.05 4.72 -10.16
N ASN A 95 -15.69 5.39 -9.06
CA ASN A 95 -16.06 6.77 -8.81
C ASN A 95 -15.33 7.70 -9.79
N PRO A 96 -16.06 8.49 -10.62
CA PRO A 96 -15.45 9.34 -11.64
C PRO A 96 -14.63 10.51 -11.06
N THR A 97 -14.80 10.81 -9.78
CA THR A 97 -14.05 11.88 -9.08
C THR A 97 -12.89 11.33 -8.26
N ASN A 98 -12.59 10.01 -8.37
CA ASN A 98 -11.56 9.37 -7.58
C ASN A 98 -10.72 8.42 -8.45
N ASP A 99 -9.41 8.65 -8.50
CA ASP A 99 -8.43 7.76 -9.14
C ASP A 99 -7.28 7.40 -8.20
N THR A 100 -7.56 7.50 -6.89
CA THR A 100 -6.60 7.23 -5.81
C THR A 100 -7.17 6.21 -4.85
N TYR A 101 -6.58 5.01 -4.80
CA TYR A 101 -7.04 3.95 -3.88
C TYR A 101 -6.02 2.84 -3.72
N ARG A 102 -6.13 2.09 -2.62
CA ARG A 102 -5.38 0.84 -2.43
C ARG A 102 -6.06 -0.30 -3.18
N LEU A 103 -5.36 -0.82 -4.20
CA LEU A 103 -5.81 -1.95 -4.99
C LEU A 103 -5.57 -3.27 -4.27
N VAL A 104 -4.40 -3.43 -3.65
CA VAL A 104 -4.03 -4.64 -2.90
C VAL A 104 -3.55 -4.26 -1.50
N HIS A 105 -4.12 -4.91 -0.50
CA HIS A 105 -3.80 -4.75 0.91
C HIS A 105 -3.34 -6.06 1.55
N GLY A 106 -2.26 -6.62 1.06
CA GLY A 106 -1.60 -7.78 1.66
C GLY A 106 -2.57 -8.91 2.03
N GLU A 107 -2.56 -9.29 3.29
CA GLU A 107 -3.37 -10.36 3.86
C GLU A 107 -4.87 -10.15 3.66
N GLY A 108 -5.34 -8.91 3.65
CA GLY A 108 -6.76 -8.59 3.43
C GLY A 108 -7.27 -8.99 2.04
N ASP A 109 -6.39 -9.07 1.06
CA ASP A 109 -6.69 -9.53 -0.30
C ASP A 109 -6.15 -10.94 -0.59
N ASN A 110 -5.75 -11.69 0.43
CA ASN A 110 -5.11 -13.00 0.30
C ASN A 110 -3.85 -12.99 -0.58
N LEU A 111 -3.08 -11.90 -0.49
CA LEU A 111 -1.79 -11.67 -1.15
C LEU A 111 -0.77 -11.17 -0.11
N PRO A 112 -0.45 -12.00 0.92
CA PRO A 112 0.33 -11.58 2.07
C PRO A 112 1.69 -11.04 1.66
N GLY A 113 1.99 -9.82 2.10
CA GLY A 113 3.24 -9.13 1.77
C GLY A 113 3.22 -8.31 0.49
N LEU A 114 2.07 -8.15 -0.19
CA LEU A 114 1.93 -7.29 -1.37
C LEU A 114 1.05 -6.07 -1.06
N VAL A 115 1.54 -4.89 -1.39
CA VAL A 115 0.76 -3.64 -1.37
C VAL A 115 0.82 -3.00 -2.75
N ILE A 116 -0.34 -2.61 -3.27
CA ILE A 116 -0.45 -1.85 -4.52
C ILE A 116 -1.42 -0.70 -4.32
N ASP A 117 -0.93 0.53 -4.50
CA ASP A 117 -1.74 1.74 -4.50
C ASP A 117 -1.81 2.32 -5.92
N ILE A 118 -2.99 2.76 -6.30
CA ILE A 118 -3.25 3.41 -7.60
C ILE A 118 -3.30 4.92 -7.38
N TYR A 119 -2.58 5.64 -8.23
CA TYR A 119 -2.56 7.10 -8.31
C TYR A 119 -2.72 7.51 -9.78
N ALA A 120 -3.92 7.90 -10.17
CA ALA A 120 -4.30 8.15 -11.56
C ALA A 120 -3.93 6.93 -12.43
N LYS A 121 -2.97 7.07 -13.35
CA LYS A 121 -2.51 6.00 -14.23
C LYS A 121 -1.23 5.29 -13.77
N THR A 122 -0.80 5.52 -12.55
CA THR A 122 0.39 4.90 -11.97
C THR A 122 0.01 3.96 -10.82
N ALA A 123 0.44 2.72 -10.89
CA ALA A 123 0.41 1.78 -9.79
C ALA A 123 1.76 1.81 -9.05
N VAL A 124 1.73 2.03 -7.74
CA VAL A 124 2.91 1.93 -6.88
C VAL A 124 2.85 0.61 -6.13
N MET A 125 3.81 -0.26 -6.41
CA MET A 125 3.88 -1.62 -5.88
C MET A 125 4.97 -1.74 -4.83
N GLN A 126 4.64 -2.30 -3.67
CA GLN A 126 5.59 -2.63 -2.61
C GLN A 126 5.52 -4.12 -2.27
N ALA A 127 6.68 -4.75 -2.20
CA ALA A 127 6.86 -6.06 -1.62
C ALA A 127 7.33 -5.91 -0.16
N HIS A 128 6.66 -6.61 0.75
CA HIS A 128 7.00 -6.70 2.17
C HIS A 128 7.48 -8.11 2.55
N SER A 129 7.67 -8.98 1.56
CA SER A 129 8.17 -10.34 1.72
C SER A 129 9.07 -10.73 0.56
N ALA A 130 9.97 -11.69 0.80
CA ALA A 130 10.90 -12.19 -0.21
C ALA A 130 10.16 -12.74 -1.44
N GLY A 131 9.11 -13.54 -1.25
CA GLY A 131 8.37 -14.11 -2.36
C GLY A 131 7.69 -13.07 -3.25
N MET A 132 7.08 -12.03 -2.67
CA MET A 132 6.49 -10.95 -3.44
C MET A 132 7.53 -10.12 -4.20
N HIS A 133 8.77 -10.05 -3.68
CA HIS A 133 9.89 -9.46 -4.41
C HIS A 133 10.33 -10.33 -5.59
N VAL A 134 10.46 -11.64 -5.37
CA VAL A 134 10.86 -12.60 -6.42
C VAL A 134 9.84 -12.56 -7.57
N ASP A 135 8.56 -12.62 -7.26
CA ASP A 135 7.47 -12.67 -8.25
C ASP A 135 7.06 -11.30 -8.80
N ARG A 136 7.73 -10.21 -8.43
CA ARG A 136 7.33 -8.84 -8.78
C ARG A 136 7.08 -8.60 -10.27
N MET A 137 7.86 -9.25 -11.15
CA MET A 137 7.68 -9.10 -12.60
C MET A 137 6.44 -9.81 -13.09
N ALA A 138 6.19 -11.05 -12.65
CA ALA A 138 4.98 -11.79 -12.97
C ALA A 138 3.72 -11.09 -12.45
N ILE A 139 3.80 -10.51 -11.23
CA ILE A 139 2.73 -9.70 -10.65
C ILE A 139 2.50 -8.43 -11.47
N ALA A 140 3.54 -7.74 -11.90
CA ALA A 140 3.43 -6.51 -12.71
C ALA A 140 2.81 -6.79 -14.11
N GLU A 141 3.18 -7.90 -14.74
CA GLU A 141 2.58 -8.34 -16.01
C GLU A 141 1.09 -8.65 -15.82
N ALA A 142 0.74 -9.45 -14.82
CA ALA A 142 -0.64 -9.78 -14.49
C ALA A 142 -1.46 -8.52 -14.15
N LEU A 143 -0.90 -7.58 -13.39
CA LEU A 143 -1.53 -6.30 -13.09
C LEU A 143 -1.81 -5.49 -14.35
N SER A 144 -0.86 -5.46 -15.28
CA SER A 144 -1.02 -4.77 -16.56
C SER A 144 -2.16 -5.34 -17.38
N GLU A 145 -2.33 -6.65 -17.41
CA GLU A 145 -3.42 -7.30 -18.11
C GLU A 145 -4.79 -7.06 -17.44
N VAL A 146 -4.85 -7.15 -16.12
CA VAL A 146 -6.08 -6.95 -15.34
C VAL A 146 -6.57 -5.50 -15.41
N MET A 147 -5.66 -4.55 -15.34
CA MET A 147 -6.01 -3.11 -15.33
C MET A 147 -6.15 -2.52 -16.73
N GLY A 148 -5.52 -3.11 -17.73
CA GLY A 148 -5.55 -2.66 -19.12
C GLY A 148 -5.08 -1.21 -19.29
N ASP A 149 -5.88 -0.38 -19.96
CA ASP A 149 -5.62 1.04 -20.23
C ASP A 149 -5.80 1.96 -19.00
N LYS A 150 -6.24 1.41 -17.89
CA LYS A 150 -6.39 2.18 -16.63
C LYS A 150 -5.07 2.49 -15.95
N ILE A 151 -4.02 1.72 -16.24
CA ILE A 151 -2.66 2.00 -15.76
C ILE A 151 -1.67 2.01 -16.93
N GLU A 152 -0.82 3.03 -16.93
CA GLU A 152 0.27 3.20 -17.90
C GLU A 152 1.63 2.91 -17.28
N ASN A 153 1.74 3.10 -15.97
CA ASN A 153 2.99 2.96 -15.25
C ASN A 153 2.85 2.04 -14.04
N ILE A 154 3.90 1.26 -13.76
CA ILE A 154 4.06 0.49 -12.53
C ILE A 154 5.42 0.88 -11.94
N TYR A 155 5.41 1.51 -10.77
CA TYR A 155 6.61 1.88 -10.02
C TYR A 155 6.79 0.93 -8.84
N TYR A 156 7.93 0.26 -8.78
CA TYR A 156 8.31 -0.63 -7.68
C TYR A 156 9.07 0.14 -6.63
N LYS A 157 8.62 0.08 -5.37
CA LYS A 157 9.16 0.86 -4.26
C LYS A 157 9.38 -0.01 -3.03
N SER A 158 10.45 -0.77 -2.99
CA SER A 158 10.69 -1.76 -1.94
C SER A 158 12.06 -1.73 -1.26
N GLU A 159 12.89 -0.72 -1.53
CA GLU A 159 14.21 -0.59 -0.90
C GLU A 159 14.18 -0.70 0.64
N THR A 160 13.11 -0.20 1.27
CA THR A 160 12.99 -0.13 2.73
C THR A 160 11.89 -1.03 3.31
N THR A 161 11.23 -1.85 2.48
CA THR A 161 10.07 -2.64 2.91
C THR A 161 10.37 -4.13 3.07
N LEU A 162 11.45 -4.62 2.47
CA LEU A 162 11.84 -6.02 2.57
C LEU A 162 12.51 -6.34 3.91
N PRO A 163 12.35 -7.56 4.42
CA PRO A 163 13.03 -8.02 5.62
C PRO A 163 14.55 -7.97 5.46
N PHE A 164 15.23 -7.37 6.42
CA PHE A 164 16.70 -7.23 6.42
C PHE A 164 17.47 -8.57 6.26
N LYS A 165 16.91 -9.66 6.80
CA LYS A 165 17.55 -10.99 6.79
C LYS A 165 17.49 -11.71 5.44
N ALA A 166 16.75 -11.19 4.48
CA ALA A 166 16.56 -11.85 3.19
C ALA A 166 17.72 -11.61 2.20
N ASP A 167 18.71 -10.78 2.56
CA ASP A 167 19.83 -10.37 1.69
C ASP A 167 19.40 -9.97 0.26
N LEU A 168 18.15 -9.55 0.14
CA LEU A 168 17.60 -9.00 -1.09
C LEU A 168 17.93 -7.51 -1.14
N PHE A 169 18.54 -7.08 -2.21
CA PHE A 169 18.91 -5.68 -2.43
C PHE A 169 17.99 -5.08 -3.50
N PRO A 170 16.70 -4.78 -3.17
CA PRO A 170 15.78 -4.27 -4.13
C PRO A 170 16.15 -2.85 -4.53
N GLU A 171 16.11 -2.56 -5.81
CA GLU A 171 16.16 -1.21 -6.33
C GLU A 171 14.76 -0.71 -6.63
N ASN A 172 14.46 0.53 -6.26
CA ASN A 172 13.24 1.19 -6.68
C ASN A 172 13.32 1.57 -8.16
N GLY A 173 12.23 1.45 -8.88
CA GLY A 173 12.21 1.78 -10.30
C GLY A 173 10.91 1.43 -11.00
N PHE A 174 10.78 1.86 -12.25
CA PHE A 174 9.66 1.50 -13.10
C PHE A 174 9.79 0.06 -13.60
N LEU A 175 8.77 -0.76 -13.38
CA LEU A 175 8.61 -2.08 -14.01
C LEU A 175 7.83 -1.96 -15.33
N LYS A 176 7.06 -0.88 -15.49
CA LYS A 176 6.34 -0.53 -16.71
C LYS A 176 6.23 0.98 -16.83
N GLY A 177 6.30 1.51 -18.07
CA GLY A 177 6.17 2.93 -18.34
C GLY A 177 7.39 3.73 -17.87
N GLY A 178 7.18 4.94 -17.39
CA GLY A 178 8.26 5.86 -16.96
C GLY A 178 7.80 7.30 -16.76
N SER A 179 6.49 7.56 -16.84
CA SER A 179 5.95 8.90 -16.60
C SER A 179 6.08 9.28 -15.13
N THR A 180 6.49 10.51 -14.88
CA THR A 180 6.57 11.14 -13.56
C THR A 180 5.38 12.08 -13.31
N ASP A 181 4.34 12.05 -14.15
CA ASP A 181 3.09 12.76 -13.87
C ASP A 181 2.47 12.18 -12.61
N ASN A 182 2.39 13.03 -11.59
CA ASN A 182 2.06 12.61 -10.24
C ASN A 182 0.80 13.30 -9.69
N ILE A 183 -0.02 13.88 -10.55
CA ILE A 183 -1.31 14.45 -10.13
C ILE A 183 -2.36 13.35 -10.08
N ALA A 184 -2.97 13.18 -8.90
CA ALA A 184 -4.03 12.22 -8.66
C ALA A 184 -5.25 12.92 -8.03
N ARG A 185 -6.41 12.26 -8.03
CA ARG A 185 -7.66 12.81 -7.49
C ARG A 185 -8.24 11.92 -6.41
N GLU A 186 -8.73 12.57 -5.37
CA GLU A 186 -9.53 11.93 -4.32
C GLU A 186 -10.78 12.78 -4.05
N TYR A 187 -11.95 12.23 -4.33
CA TYR A 187 -13.23 12.92 -4.21
C TYR A 187 -13.25 14.32 -4.86
N GLY A 188 -12.64 14.42 -6.05
CA GLY A 188 -12.59 15.66 -6.83
C GLY A 188 -11.44 16.62 -6.47
N LEU A 189 -10.80 16.47 -5.30
CA LEU A 189 -9.60 17.22 -4.95
C LEU A 189 -8.38 16.61 -5.65
N GLN A 190 -7.53 17.48 -6.18
CA GLN A 190 -6.29 17.08 -6.86
C GLN A 190 -5.08 17.23 -5.94
N PHE A 191 -4.09 16.38 -6.08
CA PHE A 191 -2.86 16.48 -5.31
C PHE A 191 -1.70 15.79 -6.00
N HIS A 192 -0.51 16.30 -5.75
CA HIS A 192 0.73 15.67 -6.16
C HIS A 192 1.07 14.51 -5.20
N VAL A 193 1.37 13.36 -5.76
CA VAL A 193 1.84 12.18 -5.00
C VAL A 193 3.32 11.99 -5.25
N ASP A 194 4.14 12.07 -4.22
CA ASP A 194 5.57 11.78 -4.32
C ASP A 194 5.86 10.31 -4.05
N TRP A 195 5.59 9.43 -5.03
CA TRP A 195 5.94 8.01 -4.90
C TRP A 195 7.43 7.74 -5.02
N LEU A 196 8.22 8.66 -5.62
CA LEU A 196 9.66 8.48 -5.77
C LEU A 196 10.40 8.59 -4.44
N LYS A 197 10.12 9.66 -3.67
CA LYS A 197 10.85 10.01 -2.44
C LYS A 197 9.96 10.17 -1.21
N GLY A 198 8.65 10.20 -1.38
CA GLY A 198 7.67 10.37 -0.30
C GLY A 198 7.57 9.13 0.59
N GLN A 199 6.90 9.30 1.72
CA GLN A 199 6.65 8.21 2.67
C GLN A 199 5.70 7.15 2.09
N LYS A 200 5.86 5.90 2.53
CA LYS A 200 5.05 4.77 2.07
C LYS A 200 5.04 4.69 0.54
N THR A 201 3.86 4.64 -0.07
CA THR A 201 3.66 4.68 -1.51
C THR A 201 3.57 6.10 -2.08
N GLY A 202 3.67 7.13 -1.23
CA GLY A 202 3.63 8.55 -1.60
C GLY A 202 2.45 9.33 -1.00
N PHE A 203 1.40 8.64 -0.53
CA PHE A 203 0.22 9.24 0.09
C PHE A 203 -0.44 8.26 1.08
N PHE A 204 -1.24 8.76 2.00
CA PHE A 204 -1.96 7.98 3.00
C PHE A 204 -3.40 7.73 2.55
N VAL A 205 -3.60 6.78 1.64
CA VAL A 205 -4.91 6.47 1.04
C VAL A 205 -5.95 5.96 2.05
N ASP A 206 -5.48 5.38 3.16
CA ASP A 206 -6.30 4.88 4.27
C ASP A 206 -7.02 5.99 5.06
N GLN A 207 -6.54 7.24 4.97
CA GLN A 207 -7.12 8.37 5.66
C GLN A 207 -8.24 9.09 4.89
N ARG A 208 -8.66 8.60 3.74
CA ARG A 208 -9.69 9.22 2.88
C ARG A 208 -10.96 9.59 3.64
N GLU A 209 -11.54 8.64 4.35
CA GLU A 209 -12.80 8.85 5.07
C GLU A 209 -12.63 9.82 6.26
N ASN A 210 -11.46 9.80 6.91
CA ASN A 210 -11.14 10.76 7.97
C ASN A 210 -10.97 12.18 7.40
N ARG A 211 -10.39 12.33 6.21
CA ARG A 211 -10.34 13.63 5.52
C ARG A 211 -11.73 14.14 5.17
N ALA A 212 -12.58 13.26 4.61
CA ALA A 212 -13.97 13.61 4.29
C ALA A 212 -14.80 13.92 5.55
N LEU A 213 -14.50 13.25 6.66
CA LEU A 213 -15.14 13.54 7.94
C LEU A 213 -14.76 14.93 8.46
N LEU A 214 -13.46 15.29 8.43
CA LEU A 214 -13.01 16.62 8.81
C LEU A 214 -13.71 17.71 7.98
N GLU A 215 -13.86 17.51 6.68
CA GLU A 215 -14.55 18.43 5.78
C GLU A 215 -15.92 18.82 6.30
N ARG A 216 -16.71 17.86 6.80
CA ARG A 216 -18.07 18.09 7.33
C ARG A 216 -18.09 19.04 8.55
N TYR A 217 -17.01 19.07 9.34
CA TYR A 217 -16.92 19.88 10.55
C TYR A 217 -16.13 21.17 10.37
N ALA A 218 -15.53 21.39 9.19
CA ALA A 218 -14.62 22.52 8.96
C ALA A 218 -15.32 23.87 8.75
N LYS A 219 -16.59 23.86 8.36
CA LYS A 219 -17.32 25.09 8.01
C LYS A 219 -17.24 26.14 9.13
N ASP A 220 -16.82 27.36 8.76
CA ASP A 220 -16.72 28.52 9.65
C ASP A 220 -15.77 28.34 10.84
N ARG A 221 -14.82 27.41 10.76
CA ARG A 221 -13.83 27.13 11.81
C ARG A 221 -12.42 27.47 11.38
N SER A 222 -11.56 27.73 12.35
CA SER A 222 -10.12 27.67 12.18
C SER A 222 -9.65 26.24 12.39
N VAL A 223 -8.83 25.73 11.48
CA VAL A 223 -8.34 24.35 11.46
C VAL A 223 -6.82 24.36 11.54
N LEU A 224 -6.27 23.66 12.52
CA LEU A 224 -4.84 23.41 12.66
C LEU A 224 -4.55 21.94 12.29
N ASN A 225 -3.83 21.75 11.19
CA ASN A 225 -3.37 20.46 10.71
C ASN A 225 -1.90 20.26 11.10
N MET A 226 -1.67 19.60 12.25
CA MET A 226 -0.34 19.24 12.71
C MET A 226 0.13 17.95 12.08
N PHE A 227 1.44 17.86 11.80
CA PHE A 227 2.02 16.71 11.07
C PHE A 227 1.35 16.52 9.71
N CYS A 228 1.19 17.64 9.00
CA CYS A 228 0.30 17.71 7.86
C CYS A 228 0.78 16.91 6.65
N TYR A 229 2.04 16.48 6.62
CA TYR A 229 2.68 15.82 5.48
C TYR A 229 2.45 16.65 4.21
N THR A 230 1.72 16.13 3.21
CA THR A 230 1.44 16.85 1.95
C THR A 230 0.12 17.61 1.95
N GLY A 231 -0.45 17.86 3.14
CA GLY A 231 -1.60 18.75 3.33
C GLY A 231 -2.97 18.15 3.04
N GLY A 232 -3.08 16.82 2.93
CA GLY A 232 -4.34 16.17 2.57
C GLY A 232 -5.55 16.63 3.40
N PHE A 233 -5.41 16.70 4.72
CA PHE A 233 -6.48 17.19 5.60
C PHE A 233 -6.76 18.69 5.39
N SER A 234 -5.74 19.48 5.08
CA SER A 234 -5.87 20.94 4.92
C SER A 234 -6.75 21.32 3.75
N PHE A 235 -6.54 20.74 2.55
CA PHE A 235 -7.37 21.10 1.42
C PHE A 235 -8.80 20.51 1.50
N TYR A 236 -9.02 19.41 2.25
CA TYR A 236 -10.38 18.98 2.60
C TYR A 236 -11.06 19.98 3.54
N ALA A 237 -10.37 20.51 4.55
CA ALA A 237 -10.89 21.53 5.44
C ALA A 237 -11.23 22.81 4.68
N MET A 238 -10.38 23.23 3.74
CA MET A 238 -10.65 24.41 2.88
C MET A 238 -11.90 24.23 2.03
N ARG A 239 -12.09 23.07 1.40
CA ARG A 239 -13.31 22.76 0.63
C ARG A 239 -14.54 22.73 1.53
N GLY A 240 -14.40 22.26 2.76
CA GLY A 240 -15.44 22.25 3.79
C GLY A 240 -15.84 23.65 4.31
N GLY A 241 -15.17 24.71 3.86
CA GLY A 241 -15.49 26.11 4.24
C GLY A 241 -14.83 26.57 5.53
N ALA A 242 -13.66 26.05 5.87
CA ALA A 242 -12.84 26.59 6.96
C ALA A 242 -12.50 28.07 6.70
N LYS A 243 -12.50 28.89 7.76
CA LYS A 243 -12.12 30.32 7.70
C LYS A 243 -10.62 30.52 7.61
N LEU A 244 -9.87 29.65 8.27
CA LEU A 244 -8.42 29.66 8.33
C LEU A 244 -7.93 28.23 8.46
N VAL A 245 -6.88 27.87 7.74
CA VAL A 245 -6.23 26.57 7.83
C VAL A 245 -4.73 26.75 7.95
N HIS A 246 -4.16 26.30 9.06
CA HIS A 246 -2.73 26.23 9.24
C HIS A 246 -2.25 24.80 9.09
N SER A 247 -1.24 24.60 8.26
CA SER A 247 -0.55 23.32 8.05
C SER A 247 0.84 23.37 8.65
N VAL A 248 1.18 22.42 9.51
CA VAL A 248 2.48 22.38 10.21
C VAL A 248 3.13 21.02 10.00
N ASP A 249 4.36 21.01 9.51
CA ASP A 249 5.21 19.82 9.42
C ASP A 249 6.67 20.22 9.55
N SER A 250 7.48 19.37 10.15
CA SER A 250 8.92 19.63 10.29
C SER A 250 9.68 19.51 8.95
N SER A 251 9.10 18.84 7.96
CA SER A 251 9.69 18.64 6.64
C SER A 251 9.36 19.79 5.70
N SER A 252 10.37 20.58 5.31
CA SER A 252 10.22 21.64 4.30
C SER A 252 9.68 21.10 2.97
N LYS A 253 10.12 19.90 2.55
CA LYS A 253 9.62 19.26 1.32
C LYS A 253 8.13 18.94 1.41
N ALA A 254 7.66 18.49 2.56
CA ALA A 254 6.24 18.23 2.78
C ALA A 254 5.42 19.53 2.72
N ILE A 255 5.94 20.60 3.32
CA ILE A 255 5.31 21.94 3.27
C ILE A 255 5.30 22.51 1.85
N ASP A 256 6.39 22.37 1.09
CA ASP A 256 6.42 22.78 -0.32
C ASP A 256 5.35 22.05 -1.15
N LEU A 257 5.17 20.75 -0.89
CA LEU A 257 4.15 19.95 -1.58
C LEU A 257 2.75 20.31 -1.09
N THR A 258 2.57 20.61 0.20
CA THR A 258 1.31 21.13 0.76
C THR A 258 0.90 22.42 0.06
N ASN A 259 1.80 23.39 -0.09
CA ASN A 259 1.53 24.65 -0.78
C ASN A 259 1.14 24.42 -2.25
N LYS A 260 1.84 23.54 -2.96
CA LYS A 260 1.49 23.16 -4.34
C LYS A 260 0.10 22.51 -4.42
N ASN A 261 -0.26 21.65 -3.50
CA ASN A 261 -1.56 21.00 -3.47
C ASN A 261 -2.69 21.97 -3.14
N VAL A 262 -2.45 22.93 -2.25
CA VAL A 262 -3.42 24.00 -1.96
C VAL A 262 -3.60 24.89 -3.18
N GLU A 263 -2.51 25.35 -3.81
CA GLU A 263 -2.58 26.18 -5.01
C GLU A 263 -3.27 25.47 -6.18
N LEU A 264 -3.09 24.16 -6.31
CA LEU A 264 -3.73 23.35 -7.35
C LEU A 264 -5.27 23.33 -7.22
N ASN A 265 -5.79 23.35 -6.00
CA ASN A 265 -7.24 23.29 -5.72
C ASN A 265 -7.87 24.66 -5.42
N PHE A 266 -7.10 25.58 -4.84
CA PHE A 266 -7.58 26.87 -4.35
C PHE A 266 -6.56 27.97 -4.68
N PRO A 267 -6.37 28.29 -5.98
CA PRO A 267 -5.33 29.23 -6.40
C PRO A 267 -5.56 30.62 -5.79
N GLY A 268 -4.52 31.13 -5.12
CA GLY A 268 -4.51 32.46 -4.49
C GLY A 268 -5.44 32.60 -3.27
N ASP A 269 -5.92 31.51 -2.68
CA ASP A 269 -6.81 31.55 -1.53
C ASP A 269 -6.04 31.93 -0.25
N PRO A 270 -6.35 33.07 0.40
CA PRO A 270 -5.58 33.55 1.56
C PRO A 270 -5.88 32.81 2.87
N ARG A 271 -6.83 31.88 2.86
CA ARG A 271 -7.22 31.15 4.08
C ARG A 271 -6.19 30.14 4.56
N HIS A 272 -5.18 29.80 3.74
CA HIS A 272 -4.18 28.79 4.05
C HIS A 272 -2.82 29.39 4.33
N GLU A 273 -2.20 28.95 5.44
CA GLU A 273 -0.81 29.19 5.75
C GLU A 273 -0.09 27.89 6.14
N ALA A 274 1.14 27.73 5.70
CA ALA A 274 1.91 26.52 5.98
C ALA A 274 3.29 26.85 6.59
N TYR A 275 3.70 26.04 7.56
CA TYR A 275 4.88 26.27 8.38
C TYR A 275 5.77 25.02 8.41
N ALA A 276 7.00 25.15 7.89
CA ALA A 276 8.05 24.13 8.02
C ALA A 276 8.72 24.26 9.40
N GLU A 277 8.07 23.78 10.45
CA GLU A 277 8.46 24.02 11.83
C GLU A 277 8.17 22.80 12.70
N ASP A 278 8.91 22.65 13.78
CA ASP A 278 8.59 21.68 14.81
C ASP A 278 7.23 22.00 15.47
N ALA A 279 6.40 20.98 15.68
CA ALA A 279 5.05 21.13 16.16
C ALA A 279 4.97 21.83 17.53
N PHE A 280 5.89 21.52 18.46
CA PHE A 280 5.89 22.13 19.80
C PHE A 280 6.31 23.60 19.73
N LYS A 281 7.32 23.91 18.91
CA LYS A 281 7.76 25.31 18.69
C LYS A 281 6.63 26.15 18.09
N TYR A 282 5.89 25.57 17.12
CA TYR A 282 4.73 26.23 16.56
C TYR A 282 3.68 26.55 17.62
N LEU A 283 3.31 25.57 18.48
CA LEU A 283 2.33 25.73 19.52
C LEU A 283 2.76 26.76 20.58
N ASP A 284 4.04 26.74 21.00
CA ASP A 284 4.59 27.70 21.95
C ASP A 284 4.46 29.14 21.40
N ARG A 285 4.79 29.35 20.12
CA ARG A 285 4.68 30.65 19.45
C ARG A 285 3.24 31.14 19.27
N MET A 286 2.29 30.24 19.11
CA MET A 286 0.86 30.58 18.92
C MET A 286 0.09 30.66 20.24
N GLY A 287 0.68 30.24 21.35
CA GLY A 287 0.08 30.29 22.68
C GLY A 287 0.27 31.64 23.42
N ASP A 288 1.16 32.49 22.89
CA ASP A 288 1.39 33.87 23.37
C ASP A 288 0.46 34.85 22.60
#